data_7e7b879494948d4bbc836c0e21ec50a0
#
_entry.id   7e7b879494948d4bbc836c0e21ec50a0
#
_cell.length_a   1.000
_cell.length_b   1.000
_cell.length_c   1.000
_cell.angle_alpha   90.00
_cell.angle_beta   90.00
_cell.angle_gamma   90.00
#
_symmetry.space_group_name_H-M   'P 1'
#
loop_
_entity.id
_entity.type
_entity.pdbx_description
1 polymer ?
#
loop_
_entity_poly.entity_id
_entity_poly.type
_entity_poly.pdbx_seq_one_letter_code
_entity_poly.pdbx_strand_id
1 'polypeptide(L)'
;MKFLKTLALLAVVMLPACAAPPPVRLPDMTFTDRPRFLLDVAEIQVVDQYQPTFRLPNIEHQVPVSPAKAAERWARDRLIPVGASGVAVVTIKDARVIENSLRVTPGVQGVFTKDQAARYDAFIEMSVEIKPTNIMAPEGAASGRAERSRTVAEGITPNELDRVLYELVEGMMRDVDLQLDVNIQRFLAAFIRGAR
;
A
#
# COMPACT_ATOMS: atom_id res chain seq x y z
N MET A 1 -18.44 55.18 -33.70
CA MET A 1 -19.11 53.99 -33.17
C MET A 1 -18.57 52.63 -33.62
N LYS A 2 -17.77 52.51 -34.70
CA LYS A 2 -17.17 51.24 -35.15
C LYS A 2 -15.93 50.82 -34.38
N PHE A 3 -15.13 51.75 -33.86
CA PHE A 3 -13.91 51.48 -33.06
C PHE A 3 -14.17 50.92 -31.65
N LEU A 4 -15.31 51.27 -31.06
CA LEU A 4 -15.66 50.81 -29.71
C LEU A 4 -16.11 49.34 -29.69
N LYS A 5 -16.66 48.84 -30.84
CA LYS A 5 -17.10 47.45 -31.01
C LYS A 5 -15.93 46.46 -31.21
N THR A 6 -14.83 46.90 -31.81
CA THR A 6 -13.61 46.11 -32.02
C THR A 6 -12.80 45.98 -30.75
N LEU A 7 -12.81 46.95 -29.85
CA LEU A 7 -12.10 46.89 -28.58
C LEU A 7 -12.76 45.92 -27.57
N ALA A 8 -14.11 45.79 -27.63
CA ALA A 8 -14.85 44.87 -26.79
C ALA A 8 -14.64 43.37 -27.18
N LEU A 9 -14.29 43.10 -28.45
CA LEU A 9 -14.07 41.73 -28.92
C LEU A 9 -12.67 41.18 -28.55
N LEU A 10 -11.70 42.07 -28.27
CA LEU A 10 -10.33 41.68 -27.93
C LEU A 10 -10.14 41.36 -26.44
N ALA A 11 -11.09 41.75 -25.58
CA ALA A 11 -11.02 41.57 -24.11
C ALA A 11 -11.43 40.16 -23.62
N VAL A 12 -11.94 39.29 -24.50
CA VAL A 12 -12.51 37.98 -24.13
C VAL A 12 -11.48 36.84 -24.15
N VAL A 13 -10.24 37.07 -24.60
CA VAL A 13 -9.25 35.98 -24.89
C VAL A 13 -8.23 35.72 -23.76
N MET A 14 -8.32 36.43 -22.64
CA MET A 14 -7.37 36.27 -21.52
C MET A 14 -8.02 35.66 -20.28
N LEU A 15 -8.66 34.47 -20.44
CA LEU A 15 -8.94 33.62 -19.28
C LEU A 15 -7.67 32.75 -19.07
N PRO A 16 -6.92 32.91 -17.98
CA PRO A 16 -5.88 31.96 -17.64
C PRO A 16 -6.58 30.60 -17.40
N ALA A 17 -6.36 29.66 -18.28
CA ALA A 17 -6.70 28.26 -18.02
C ALA A 17 -5.83 27.84 -16.83
N CYS A 18 -6.41 27.72 -15.64
CA CYS A 18 -5.79 27.04 -14.50
C CYS A 18 -5.63 25.57 -14.91
N ALA A 19 -4.53 25.23 -15.57
CA ALA A 19 -4.14 23.85 -15.80
C ALA A 19 -3.85 23.22 -14.43
N ALA A 20 -4.63 22.23 -14.04
CA ALA A 20 -4.28 21.43 -12.87
C ALA A 20 -2.86 20.84 -13.06
N PRO A 21 -2.03 20.83 -12.02
CA PRO A 21 -0.71 20.23 -12.12
C PRO A 21 -0.84 18.76 -12.57
N PRO A 22 0.07 18.28 -13.43
CA PRO A 22 0.02 16.90 -13.88
C PRO A 22 0.13 15.95 -12.66
N PRO A 23 -0.56 14.79 -12.68
CA PRO A 23 -0.49 13.81 -11.61
C PRO A 23 0.95 13.32 -11.44
N VAL A 24 1.39 13.17 -10.19
CA VAL A 24 2.71 12.63 -9.87
C VAL A 24 2.73 11.16 -10.29
N ARG A 25 3.73 10.78 -11.11
CA ARG A 25 4.00 9.37 -11.38
C ARG A 25 4.77 8.79 -10.21
N LEU A 26 4.12 7.98 -9.42
CA LEU A 26 4.76 7.19 -8.35
C LEU A 26 5.39 5.94 -8.97
N PRO A 27 6.54 5.46 -8.44
CA PRO A 27 7.17 4.23 -8.93
C PRO A 27 6.28 3.01 -8.65
N ASP A 28 6.50 1.94 -9.41
CA ASP A 28 5.87 0.65 -9.10
C ASP A 28 6.43 0.10 -7.80
N MET A 29 5.53 -0.31 -6.90
CA MET A 29 5.93 -0.96 -5.66
C MET A 29 6.32 -2.42 -5.97
N THR A 30 7.62 -2.76 -5.80
CA THR A 30 8.17 -4.09 -6.08
C THR A 30 8.97 -4.61 -4.89
N PHE A 31 9.11 -5.95 -4.79
CA PHE A 31 9.81 -6.65 -3.71
C PHE A 31 10.90 -7.58 -4.26
N THR A 32 11.54 -7.16 -5.35
CA THR A 32 12.56 -7.95 -6.07
C THR A 32 13.99 -7.66 -5.60
N ASP A 33 14.16 -6.72 -4.70
CA ASP A 33 15.44 -6.33 -4.08
C ASP A 33 16.00 -7.39 -3.10
N ARG A 34 15.17 -8.37 -2.72
CA ARG A 34 15.51 -9.45 -1.80
C ARG A 34 15.44 -10.82 -2.47
N PRO A 35 16.16 -11.84 -1.96
CA PRO A 35 16.08 -13.20 -2.46
C PRO A 35 14.66 -13.76 -2.41
N ARG A 36 14.27 -14.51 -3.41
CA ARG A 36 12.98 -15.20 -3.48
C ARG A 36 13.01 -16.49 -2.69
N PHE A 37 11.87 -16.87 -2.13
CA PHE A 37 11.69 -18.18 -1.51
C PHE A 37 11.25 -19.20 -2.56
N LEU A 38 12.10 -20.20 -2.81
CA LEU A 38 11.78 -21.34 -3.68
C LEU A 38 11.02 -22.37 -2.84
N LEU A 39 9.70 -22.36 -2.91
CA LEU A 39 8.84 -23.23 -2.11
C LEU A 39 8.60 -24.56 -2.80
N ASP A 40 8.76 -25.67 -2.08
CA ASP A 40 8.49 -27.03 -2.56
C ASP A 40 6.98 -27.33 -2.61
N VAL A 41 6.26 -26.53 -3.41
CA VAL A 41 4.83 -26.65 -3.69
C VAL A 41 4.60 -26.53 -5.18
N ALA A 42 3.48 -27.05 -5.68
CA ALA A 42 3.12 -26.97 -7.09
C ALA A 42 2.51 -25.60 -7.46
N GLU A 43 1.89 -24.91 -6.50
CA GLU A 43 1.13 -23.69 -6.75
C GLU A 43 1.21 -22.71 -5.57
N ILE A 44 1.08 -21.42 -5.87
CA ILE A 44 0.89 -20.36 -4.88
C ILE A 44 -0.45 -19.70 -5.16
N GLN A 45 -1.33 -19.72 -4.16
CA GLN A 45 -2.63 -19.06 -4.19
C GLN A 45 -2.62 -17.85 -3.28
N VAL A 46 -3.17 -16.72 -3.75
CA VAL A 46 -3.36 -15.53 -2.93
C VAL A 46 -4.85 -15.36 -2.65
N VAL A 47 -5.20 -15.28 -1.37
CA VAL A 47 -6.56 -15.12 -0.89
C VAL A 47 -6.66 -13.81 -0.13
N ASP A 48 -7.43 -12.87 -0.65
CA ASP A 48 -7.76 -11.65 0.06
C ASP A 48 -9.03 -11.89 0.90
N GLN A 49 -8.86 -11.92 2.22
CA GLN A 49 -9.97 -12.04 3.18
C GLN A 49 -10.40 -10.68 3.73
N TYR A 50 -9.60 -9.62 3.48
CA TYR A 50 -9.94 -8.30 3.92
C TYR A 50 -11.12 -7.73 3.09
N GLN A 51 -12.11 -7.19 3.77
CA GLN A 51 -13.29 -6.59 3.15
C GLN A 51 -13.25 -5.07 3.36
N PRO A 52 -12.89 -4.26 2.36
CA PRO A 52 -12.86 -2.82 2.49
C PRO A 52 -14.28 -2.27 2.72
N THR A 53 -14.41 -1.36 3.68
CA THR A 53 -15.72 -0.78 4.01
C THR A 53 -16.16 0.30 3.03
N PHE A 54 -15.22 0.89 2.25
CA PHE A 54 -15.42 2.03 1.34
C PHE A 54 -16.04 3.25 2.04
N ARG A 55 -15.86 3.39 3.35
CA ARG A 55 -16.41 4.48 4.17
C ARG A 55 -15.35 4.99 5.15
N LEU A 56 -15.36 6.29 5.36
CA LEU A 56 -14.54 6.89 6.41
C LEU A 56 -14.79 6.21 7.77
N PRO A 57 -13.74 6.07 8.56
CA PRO A 57 -12.39 6.58 8.37
C PRO A 57 -11.48 5.71 7.47
N ASN A 58 -11.98 4.63 6.89
CA ASN A 58 -11.22 3.72 6.03
C ASN A 58 -11.05 4.29 4.62
N ILE A 59 -9.80 4.48 4.19
CA ILE A 59 -9.45 5.11 2.91
C ILE A 59 -8.52 4.26 2.02
N GLU A 60 -8.35 2.97 2.30
CA GLU A 60 -7.46 2.07 1.55
C GLU A 60 -7.77 2.02 0.04
N HIS A 61 -8.99 2.37 -0.36
CA HIS A 61 -9.43 2.47 -1.76
C HIS A 61 -9.06 3.81 -2.43
N GLN A 62 -8.61 4.80 -1.64
CA GLN A 62 -8.23 6.13 -2.10
C GLN A 62 -6.71 6.32 -2.16
N VAL A 63 -5.93 5.40 -1.56
CA VAL A 63 -4.47 5.49 -1.61
C VAL A 63 -3.93 5.04 -2.98
N PRO A 64 -2.79 5.60 -3.44
CA PRO A 64 -2.25 5.29 -4.76
C PRO A 64 -1.99 3.80 -5.01
N VAL A 65 -1.53 3.08 -3.97
CA VAL A 65 -1.38 1.63 -3.96
C VAL A 65 -2.01 1.09 -2.68
N SER A 66 -3.12 0.34 -2.79
CA SER A 66 -3.74 -0.24 -1.62
C SER A 66 -2.85 -1.32 -0.99
N PRO A 67 -2.86 -1.47 0.36
CA PRO A 67 -2.10 -2.52 1.03
C PRO A 67 -2.37 -3.93 0.49
N ALA A 68 -3.62 -4.26 0.15
CA ALA A 68 -3.98 -5.55 -0.42
C ALA A 68 -3.28 -5.79 -1.77
N LYS A 69 -3.28 -4.81 -2.70
CA LYS A 69 -2.56 -4.91 -3.97
C LYS A 69 -1.04 -5.02 -3.78
N ALA A 70 -0.50 -4.30 -2.80
CA ALA A 70 0.92 -4.40 -2.46
C ALA A 70 1.27 -5.79 -1.92
N ALA A 71 0.40 -6.38 -1.09
CA ALA A 71 0.55 -7.74 -0.57
C ALA A 71 0.47 -8.82 -1.67
N GLU A 72 -0.48 -8.70 -2.60
CA GLU A 72 -0.53 -9.56 -3.79
C GLU A 72 0.76 -9.46 -4.63
N ARG A 73 1.29 -8.26 -4.79
CA ARG A 73 2.54 -8.05 -5.51
C ARG A 73 3.70 -8.68 -4.77
N TRP A 74 3.77 -8.51 -3.44
CA TRP A 74 4.76 -9.15 -2.59
C TRP A 74 4.76 -10.67 -2.78
N ALA A 75 3.60 -11.31 -2.76
CA ALA A 75 3.49 -12.76 -2.95
C ALA A 75 4.09 -13.20 -4.30
N ARG A 76 3.79 -12.50 -5.38
CA ARG A 76 4.33 -12.79 -6.73
C ARG A 76 5.83 -12.55 -6.84
N ASP A 77 6.33 -11.51 -6.17
CA ASP A 77 7.74 -11.12 -6.28
C ASP A 77 8.63 -11.98 -5.39
N ARG A 78 8.13 -12.44 -4.22
CA ARG A 78 8.93 -13.13 -3.18
C ARG A 78 8.82 -14.64 -3.18
N LEU A 79 7.72 -15.21 -3.66
CA LEU A 79 7.45 -16.64 -3.57
C LEU A 79 7.46 -17.28 -4.97
N ILE A 80 8.19 -18.40 -5.11
CA ILE A 80 8.27 -19.17 -6.36
C ILE A 80 7.92 -20.62 -6.08
N PRO A 81 6.89 -21.20 -6.72
CA PRO A 81 6.61 -22.61 -6.62
C PRO A 81 7.61 -23.42 -7.45
N VAL A 82 8.30 -24.39 -6.86
CA VAL A 82 9.30 -25.25 -7.52
C VAL A 82 9.09 -26.73 -7.21
N GLY A 83 8.00 -27.08 -6.52
CA GLY A 83 7.61 -28.45 -6.21
C GLY A 83 6.63 -29.03 -7.23
N ALA A 84 6.25 -30.28 -7.01
CA ALA A 84 5.33 -31.03 -7.87
C ALA A 84 3.94 -31.23 -7.23
N SER A 85 3.77 -30.91 -5.94
CA SER A 85 2.52 -31.16 -5.19
C SER A 85 2.35 -30.16 -4.04
N GLY A 86 1.15 -30.05 -3.51
CA GLY A 86 0.81 -29.09 -2.45
C GLY A 86 0.62 -27.67 -2.95
N VAL A 87 0.08 -26.81 -2.08
CA VAL A 87 -0.24 -25.42 -2.36
C VAL A 87 0.27 -24.54 -1.23
N ALA A 88 0.94 -23.46 -1.55
CA ALA A 88 1.16 -22.38 -0.59
C ALA A 88 0.03 -21.34 -0.71
N VAL A 89 -0.71 -21.14 0.37
CA VAL A 89 -1.80 -20.18 0.44
C VAL A 89 -1.30 -18.92 1.15
N VAL A 90 -1.26 -17.82 0.43
CA VAL A 90 -0.98 -16.50 1.02
C VAL A 90 -2.33 -15.85 1.34
N THR A 91 -2.60 -15.63 2.62
CA THR A 91 -3.85 -15.00 3.06
C THR A 91 -3.59 -13.59 3.53
N ILE A 92 -4.30 -12.62 2.95
CA ILE A 92 -4.32 -11.23 3.40
C ILE A 92 -5.48 -11.08 4.36
N LYS A 93 -5.20 -10.90 5.67
CA LYS A 93 -6.21 -10.86 6.73
C LYS A 93 -6.65 -9.45 7.07
N ASP A 94 -5.73 -8.49 7.01
CA ASP A 94 -5.99 -7.07 7.22
C ASP A 94 -5.17 -6.26 6.21
N ALA A 95 -5.77 -5.19 5.66
CA ALA A 95 -5.16 -4.35 4.63
C ALA A 95 -5.75 -2.94 4.65
N ARG A 96 -6.04 -2.41 5.85
CA ARG A 96 -6.73 -1.13 6.02
C ARG A 96 -5.78 0.05 6.07
N VAL A 97 -6.30 1.21 5.66
CA VAL A 97 -5.72 2.53 5.91
C VAL A 97 -6.79 3.42 6.54
N ILE A 98 -6.47 4.01 7.68
CA ILE A 98 -7.40 4.82 8.46
C ILE A 98 -6.93 6.27 8.43
N GLU A 99 -7.85 7.18 8.13
CA GLU A 99 -7.67 8.63 8.27
C GLU A 99 -8.28 9.11 9.58
N ASN A 100 -7.46 9.73 10.42
CA ASN A 100 -7.87 10.34 11.67
C ASN A 100 -7.67 11.85 11.57
N SER A 101 -8.77 12.63 11.59
CA SER A 101 -8.70 14.09 11.66
C SER A 101 -8.13 14.52 13.00
N LEU A 102 -7.14 15.38 12.98
CA LEU A 102 -6.54 15.97 14.16
C LEU A 102 -7.18 17.33 14.46
N ARG A 103 -7.15 17.75 15.74
CA ARG A 103 -7.64 19.07 16.11
C ARG A 103 -6.65 20.13 15.62
N VAL A 104 -7.16 21.09 14.86
CA VAL A 104 -6.42 22.28 14.43
C VAL A 104 -6.68 23.40 15.42
N THR A 105 -5.66 24.19 15.76
CA THR A 105 -5.75 25.32 16.69
C THR A 105 -6.52 26.47 16.02
N PRO A 106 -7.73 26.83 16.46
CA PRO A 106 -8.49 27.93 15.87
C PRO A 106 -7.91 29.29 16.28
N GLY A 107 -8.08 30.29 15.42
CA GLY A 107 -7.78 31.70 15.72
C GLY A 107 -6.47 32.22 15.17
N VAL A 108 -6.08 33.44 15.61
CA VAL A 108 -4.92 34.18 15.09
C VAL A 108 -3.59 33.43 15.31
N GLN A 109 -3.47 32.61 16.33
CA GLN A 109 -2.29 31.78 16.58
C GLN A 109 -2.15 30.66 15.54
N GLY A 110 -3.26 30.07 15.04
CA GLY A 110 -3.26 29.05 13.99
C GLY A 110 -2.75 29.56 12.63
N VAL A 111 -2.80 30.87 12.39
CA VAL A 111 -2.29 31.47 11.12
C VAL A 111 -0.77 31.41 11.03
N PHE A 112 -0.07 31.34 12.16
CA PHE A 112 1.39 31.32 12.25
C PHE A 112 1.98 29.92 12.50
N THR A 113 1.15 28.91 12.76
CA THR A 113 1.57 27.54 13.00
C THR A 113 1.00 26.61 11.91
N LYS A 114 1.85 25.79 11.32
CA LYS A 114 1.39 24.68 10.46
C LYS A 114 0.96 23.53 11.38
N ASP A 115 -0.31 23.53 11.75
CA ASP A 115 -0.86 22.43 12.55
C ASP A 115 -0.93 21.12 11.74
N GLN A 116 -0.88 19.99 12.45
CA GLN A 116 -1.12 18.69 11.85
C GLN A 116 -2.64 18.51 11.66
N ALA A 117 -3.09 18.37 10.42
CA ALA A 117 -4.52 18.31 10.10
C ALA A 117 -5.09 16.89 10.15
N ALA A 118 -4.29 15.91 9.76
CA ALA A 118 -4.69 14.51 9.74
C ALA A 118 -3.54 13.56 10.08
N ARG A 119 -3.89 12.40 10.62
CA ARG A 119 -3.00 11.25 10.81
C ARG A 119 -3.55 10.08 10.02
N TYR A 120 -2.67 9.44 9.26
CA TYR A 120 -2.94 8.24 8.49
C TYR A 120 -2.27 7.05 9.15
N ASP A 121 -3.05 6.00 9.43
CA ASP A 121 -2.58 4.76 10.02
C ASP A 121 -2.82 3.62 9.03
N ALA A 122 -1.75 2.96 8.57
CA ALA A 122 -1.81 1.82 7.67
C ALA A 122 -1.50 0.52 8.42
N PHE A 123 -2.26 -0.54 8.13
CA PHE A 123 -2.16 -1.85 8.75
C PHE A 123 -2.12 -2.92 7.68
N ILE A 124 -1.31 -3.95 7.92
CA ILE A 124 -1.27 -5.17 7.11
C ILE A 124 -1.09 -6.38 8.02
N GLU A 125 -1.84 -7.44 7.77
CA GLU A 125 -1.62 -8.77 8.35
C GLU A 125 -1.73 -9.82 7.25
N MET A 126 -0.70 -10.68 7.14
CA MET A 126 -0.58 -11.72 6.13
C MET A 126 -0.11 -13.03 6.75
N SER A 127 -0.51 -14.15 6.15
CA SER A 127 0.06 -15.47 6.44
C SER A 127 0.41 -16.20 5.14
N VAL A 128 1.41 -17.09 5.23
CA VAL A 128 1.78 -18.06 4.20
C VAL A 128 1.62 -19.44 4.82
N GLU A 129 0.71 -20.25 4.30
CA GLU A 129 0.39 -21.57 4.82
C GLU A 129 0.67 -22.62 3.75
N ILE A 130 1.41 -23.67 4.08
CA ILE A 130 1.65 -24.81 3.20
C ILE A 130 0.57 -25.87 3.44
N LYS A 131 -0.22 -26.12 2.41
CA LYS A 131 -1.26 -27.17 2.41
C LYS A 131 -0.79 -28.31 1.54
N PRO A 132 -0.40 -29.43 2.16
CA PRO A 132 0.04 -30.61 1.40
C PRO A 132 -1.17 -31.29 0.71
N THR A 133 -0.91 -31.98 -0.39
CA THR A 133 -1.94 -32.78 -1.05
C THR A 133 -2.31 -34.04 -0.23
N ASN A 134 -1.35 -34.56 0.55
CA ASN A 134 -1.56 -35.72 1.42
C ASN A 134 -1.76 -35.25 2.87
N ILE A 135 -2.85 -35.61 3.49
CA ILE A 135 -3.22 -35.27 4.87
C ILE A 135 -2.18 -35.72 5.92
N MET A 136 -1.35 -36.71 5.60
CA MET A 136 -0.27 -37.21 6.47
C MET A 136 1.05 -36.45 6.28
N ALA A 137 1.16 -35.57 5.28
CA ALA A 137 2.35 -34.76 5.08
C ALA A 137 2.37 -33.57 6.05
N PRO A 138 3.55 -33.06 6.39
CA PRO A 138 3.67 -31.93 7.30
C PRO A 138 3.01 -30.66 6.74
N GLU A 139 2.42 -29.87 7.61
CA GLU A 139 1.95 -28.52 7.35
C GLU A 139 2.93 -27.50 7.93
N GLY A 140 2.88 -26.29 7.44
CA GLY A 140 3.67 -25.20 7.96
C GLY A 140 2.98 -23.86 7.74
N ALA A 141 3.19 -22.94 8.65
CA ALA A 141 2.63 -21.59 8.56
C ALA A 141 3.63 -20.53 9.04
N ALA A 142 3.67 -19.43 8.32
CA ALA A 142 4.38 -18.22 8.71
C ALA A 142 3.43 -17.03 8.58
N SER A 143 3.50 -16.10 9.52
CA SER A 143 2.68 -14.89 9.47
C SER A 143 3.52 -13.65 9.78
N GLY A 144 3.04 -12.51 9.32
CA GLY A 144 3.61 -11.21 9.63
C GLY A 144 2.50 -10.16 9.68
N ARG A 145 2.73 -9.15 10.51
CA ARG A 145 1.88 -7.97 10.57
C ARG A 145 2.71 -6.72 10.77
N ALA A 146 2.30 -5.62 10.17
CA ALA A 146 2.95 -4.35 10.34
C ALA A 146 1.92 -3.23 10.45
N GLU A 147 2.34 -2.16 11.09
CA GLU A 147 1.57 -0.95 11.26
C GLU A 147 2.51 0.24 11.09
N ARG A 148 2.06 1.26 10.37
CA ARG A 148 2.76 2.55 10.25
C ARG A 148 1.79 3.70 10.29
N SER A 149 2.29 4.83 10.82
CA SER A 149 1.54 6.08 10.90
C SER A 149 2.30 7.23 10.27
N ARG A 150 1.54 8.16 9.66
CA ARG A 150 2.04 9.45 9.19
C ARG A 150 1.05 10.56 9.50
N THR A 151 1.56 11.70 9.96
CA THR A 151 0.77 12.92 10.08
C THR A 151 1.09 13.85 8.93
N VAL A 152 0.09 14.61 8.50
CA VAL A 152 0.24 15.63 7.45
C VAL A 152 -0.22 16.98 7.99
N ALA A 153 0.45 18.02 7.52
CA ALA A 153 0.12 19.39 7.89
C ALA A 153 -1.10 19.89 7.11
N GLU A 154 -1.76 20.91 7.65
CA GLU A 154 -2.80 21.64 6.95
C GLU A 154 -2.30 22.22 5.62
N GLY A 155 -3.15 22.19 4.59
CA GLY A 155 -2.82 22.73 3.26
C GLY A 155 -1.89 21.86 2.40
N ILE A 156 -1.68 20.58 2.76
CA ILE A 156 -0.98 19.63 1.89
C ILE A 156 -1.68 19.53 0.53
N THR A 157 -0.91 19.55 -0.56
CA THR A 157 -1.46 19.38 -1.91
C THR A 157 -1.86 17.92 -2.16
N PRO A 158 -2.83 17.63 -3.06
CA PRO A 158 -3.20 16.25 -3.41
C PRO A 158 -2.00 15.39 -3.85
N ASN A 159 -1.12 15.94 -4.68
CA ASN A 159 0.07 15.22 -5.16
C ASN A 159 1.08 14.91 -4.03
N GLU A 160 1.21 15.79 -3.05
CA GLU A 160 2.06 15.55 -1.88
C GLU A 160 1.41 14.51 -0.95
N LEU A 161 0.09 14.56 -0.79
CA LEU A 161 -0.65 13.56 -0.02
C LEU A 161 -0.50 12.18 -0.64
N ASP A 162 -0.66 12.05 -1.96
CA ASP A 162 -0.46 10.78 -2.67
C ASP A 162 0.94 10.21 -2.43
N ARG A 163 1.97 11.05 -2.44
CA ARG A 163 3.34 10.63 -2.13
C ARG A 163 3.47 10.14 -0.69
N VAL A 164 2.93 10.87 0.27
CA VAL A 164 2.96 10.48 1.69
C VAL A 164 2.24 9.16 1.92
N LEU A 165 1.07 8.96 1.29
CA LEU A 165 0.31 7.72 1.40
C LEU A 165 1.00 6.54 0.72
N TYR A 166 1.64 6.77 -0.44
CA TYR A 166 2.48 5.77 -1.09
C TYR A 166 3.64 5.35 -0.19
N GLU A 167 4.42 6.31 0.35
CA GLU A 167 5.55 6.05 1.25
C GLU A 167 5.12 5.37 2.55
N LEU A 168 3.93 5.68 3.05
CA LEU A 168 3.34 5.04 4.22
C LEU A 168 3.10 3.54 3.97
N VAL A 169 2.43 3.20 2.86
CA VAL A 169 2.16 1.81 2.47
C VAL A 169 3.46 1.08 2.13
N GLU A 170 4.36 1.70 1.38
CA GLU A 170 5.66 1.10 1.03
C GLU A 170 6.48 0.77 2.29
N GLY A 171 6.56 1.71 3.24
CA GLY A 171 7.27 1.49 4.48
C GLY A 171 6.65 0.38 5.34
N MET A 172 5.34 0.32 5.43
CA MET A 172 4.62 -0.75 6.13
C MET A 172 4.87 -2.11 5.46
N MET A 173 4.85 -2.17 4.14
CA MET A 173 5.13 -3.40 3.40
C MET A 173 6.57 -3.88 3.55
N ARG A 174 7.54 -2.97 3.68
CA ARG A 174 8.92 -3.34 4.03
C ARG A 174 9.01 -3.97 5.42
N ASP A 175 8.27 -3.45 6.40
CA ASP A 175 8.26 -4.00 7.75
C ASP A 175 7.67 -5.40 7.81
N VAL A 176 6.55 -5.65 7.11
CA VAL A 176 5.95 -6.99 7.05
C VAL A 176 6.82 -7.96 6.24
N ASP A 177 7.48 -7.50 5.16
CA ASP A 177 8.43 -8.33 4.39
C ASP A 177 9.59 -8.82 5.28
N LEU A 178 10.15 -7.95 6.11
CA LEU A 178 11.19 -8.31 7.09
C LEU A 178 10.71 -9.38 8.07
N GLN A 179 9.50 -9.25 8.61
CA GLN A 179 8.95 -10.25 9.53
C GLN A 179 8.67 -11.57 8.85
N LEU A 180 8.07 -11.53 7.64
CA LEU A 180 7.79 -12.73 6.85
C LEU A 180 9.08 -13.42 6.44
N ASP A 181 10.13 -12.67 6.08
CA ASP A 181 11.44 -13.23 5.73
C ASP A 181 11.97 -14.11 6.87
N VAL A 182 11.99 -13.58 8.10
CA VAL A 182 12.44 -14.33 9.29
C VAL A 182 11.51 -15.51 9.60
N ASN A 183 10.20 -15.30 9.54
CA ASN A 183 9.23 -16.32 9.92
C ASN A 183 9.14 -17.46 8.89
N ILE A 184 9.25 -17.16 7.59
CA ILE A 184 9.31 -18.18 6.52
C ILE A 184 10.58 -19.03 6.69
N GLN A 185 11.73 -18.40 6.91
CA GLN A 185 12.98 -19.15 7.14
C GLN A 185 12.92 -20.03 8.39
N ARG A 186 12.23 -19.59 9.43
CA ARG A 186 12.11 -20.32 10.69
C ARG A 186 11.07 -21.44 10.66
N PHE A 187 9.89 -21.17 10.14
CA PHE A 187 8.74 -22.06 10.27
C PHE A 187 8.44 -22.85 8.99
N LEU A 188 8.94 -22.40 7.85
CA LEU A 188 8.76 -23.06 6.57
C LEU A 188 10.08 -23.61 5.99
N ALA A 189 11.15 -23.71 6.81
CA ALA A 189 12.45 -24.18 6.36
C ALA A 189 12.41 -25.54 5.62
N ALA A 190 11.56 -26.47 6.09
CA ALA A 190 11.37 -27.78 5.49
C ALA A 190 10.78 -27.74 4.07
N PHE A 191 10.15 -26.62 3.71
CA PHE A 191 9.50 -26.39 2.41
C PHE A 191 10.30 -25.48 1.48
N ILE A 192 11.49 -24.99 1.89
CA ILE A 192 12.33 -24.13 1.09
C ILE A 192 13.39 -24.97 0.39
N ARG A 193 13.40 -24.99 -0.95
CA ARG A 193 14.46 -25.64 -1.72
C ARG A 193 15.70 -24.77 -1.76
N GLY A 194 16.86 -25.38 -1.40
CA GLY A 194 18.16 -24.69 -1.43
C GLY A 194 18.50 -23.95 -0.12
N ALA A 195 17.71 -24.02 0.92
CA ALA A 195 18.09 -23.63 2.28
C ALA A 195 19.09 -24.69 2.83
N ARG A 196 20.39 -24.38 2.80
CA ARG A 196 21.46 -25.13 3.48
C ARG A 196 22.16 -24.22 4.45
#